data_8ee75df079fe59862757f1c99be6ada7
#
_entry.id   8ee75df079fe59862757f1c99be6ada7
#
_cell.length_a   1.000
_cell.length_b   1.000
_cell.length_c   1.000
_cell.angle_alpha   90.00
_cell.angle_beta   90.00
_cell.angle_gamma   90.00
#
_symmetry.space_group_name_H-M   'P 1'
#
loop_
_entity.id
_entity.type
_entity.pdbx_description
1 polymer ?
#
loop_
_entity_poly.entity_id
_entity_poly.type
_entity_poly.pdbx_seq_one_letter_code
_entity_poly.pdbx_strand_id
1 'polypeptide(L)'
;SLLLAYTKKQFLDAYTTTVFDNWAVSVHIDQRNYAVSLFDTAGQNSYEQIRCLSYPHANVFLVCFSLVDKKTLESCRTTWLPEIRKYAGDNVPVMLVGTKNDLLENSESQNVVSEEYAKKVAAEIGCLKYFSCSALTHKGLKLVFDESFLAGVGVKFEEEPPNPCCTIL
;
A
#
# COMPACT_ATOMS: atom_id res chain seq x y z
N SER A 1 0.73 12.80 3.87
CA SER A 1 1.14 11.57 3.19
C SER A 1 1.23 10.42 4.19
N LEU A 2 0.99 9.19 3.72
CA LEU A 2 1.08 7.97 4.53
C LEU A 2 2.50 7.81 5.11
N LEU A 3 3.49 8.10 4.29
CA LEU A 3 4.90 7.98 4.65
C LEU A 3 5.31 8.98 5.74
N LEU A 4 4.84 10.22 5.67
CA LEU A 4 5.07 11.23 6.71
C LEU A 4 4.44 10.82 8.04
N ALA A 5 3.23 10.27 8.02
CA ALA A 5 2.57 9.77 9.23
C ALA A 5 3.38 8.63 9.87
N TYR A 6 3.95 7.74 9.07
CA TYR A 6 4.78 6.65 9.57
C TYR A 6 6.12 7.13 10.13
N THR A 7 6.85 7.96 9.36
CA THR A 7 8.24 8.36 9.71
C THR A 7 8.31 9.45 10.77
N LYS A 8 7.43 10.45 10.72
CA LYS A 8 7.43 11.60 11.64
C LYS A 8 6.32 11.56 12.70
N LYS A 9 5.41 10.58 12.64
CA LYS A 9 4.21 10.51 13.49
C LYS A 9 3.37 11.80 13.43
N GLN A 10 3.38 12.48 12.29
CA GLN A 10 2.68 13.74 12.05
C GLN A 10 1.74 13.60 10.87
N PHE A 11 0.52 14.11 11.04
CA PHE A 11 -0.44 14.29 9.96
C PHE A 11 -0.46 15.77 9.56
N LEU A 12 -0.34 16.04 8.26
CA LEU A 12 -0.44 17.39 7.71
C LEU A 12 -1.80 17.54 7.04
N ASP A 13 -2.65 18.42 7.56
CA ASP A 13 -3.97 18.73 6.98
C ASP A 13 -3.86 19.44 5.63
N ALA A 14 -2.78 20.18 5.42
CA ALA A 14 -2.53 20.86 4.16
C ALA A 14 -1.96 19.88 3.12
N TYR A 15 -2.68 19.74 1.98
CA TYR A 15 -2.17 19.00 0.84
C TYR A 15 -0.97 19.74 0.23
N THR A 16 0.21 19.18 0.46
CA THR A 16 1.43 19.60 -0.25
C THR A 16 1.76 18.54 -1.29
N THR A 17 1.85 18.94 -2.54
CA THR A 17 2.20 18.01 -3.63
C THR A 17 3.63 17.52 -3.40
N THR A 18 3.77 16.21 -3.13
CA THR A 18 5.07 15.54 -3.16
C THR A 18 5.47 15.34 -4.62
N VAL A 19 6.66 15.72 -4.99
CA VAL A 19 7.23 15.39 -6.31
C VAL A 19 7.95 14.05 -6.21
N PHE A 20 8.87 13.96 -5.27
CA PHE A 20 9.64 12.77 -4.93
C PHE A 20 10.31 13.01 -3.57
N ASP A 21 10.12 12.07 -2.65
CA ASP A 21 10.76 12.10 -1.33
C ASP A 21 11.41 10.75 -1.04
N ASN A 22 12.57 10.76 -0.41
CA ASN A 22 13.30 9.57 -0.02
C ASN A 22 13.61 9.61 1.48
N TRP A 23 13.26 8.55 2.19
CA TRP A 23 13.48 8.38 3.62
C TRP A 23 14.25 7.10 3.87
N ALA A 24 15.24 7.16 4.74
CA ALA A 24 15.98 5.99 5.19
C ALA A 24 15.55 5.62 6.62
N VAL A 25 15.19 4.36 6.81
CA VAL A 25 14.87 3.80 8.13
C VAL A 25 15.68 2.53 8.36
N SER A 26 16.05 2.27 9.62
CA SER A 26 16.68 1.00 10.00
C SER A 26 15.62 0.11 10.65
N VAL A 27 15.50 -1.11 10.16
CA VAL A 27 14.57 -2.11 10.69
C VAL A 27 15.34 -3.37 11.10
N HIS A 28 14.85 -4.03 12.15
CA HIS A 28 15.42 -5.26 12.66
C HIS A 28 14.45 -6.43 12.40
N ILE A 29 14.88 -7.38 11.58
CA ILE A 29 14.07 -8.54 11.19
C ILE A 29 14.96 -9.79 11.36
N ASP A 30 14.47 -10.80 12.11
CA ASP A 30 15.14 -12.08 12.31
C ASP A 30 16.62 -11.95 12.68
N GLN A 31 16.92 -11.10 13.69
CA GLN A 31 18.27 -10.81 14.20
C GLN A 31 19.20 -10.13 13.17
N ARG A 32 18.66 -9.60 12.07
CA ARG A 32 19.42 -8.84 11.08
C ARG A 32 18.93 -7.41 10.99
N ASN A 33 19.87 -6.48 10.81
CA ASN A 33 19.56 -5.07 10.57
C ASN A 33 19.49 -4.83 9.07
N TYR A 34 18.43 -4.15 8.64
CA TYR A 34 18.22 -3.73 7.26
C TYR A 34 18.14 -2.21 7.18
N ALA A 35 18.85 -1.63 6.24
CA ALA A 35 18.64 -0.25 5.84
C ALA A 35 17.57 -0.23 4.75
N VAL A 36 16.42 0.38 5.04
CA VAL A 36 15.29 0.45 4.12
C VAL A 36 15.16 1.87 3.59
N SER A 37 15.15 2.01 2.27
CA SER A 37 14.85 3.26 1.58
C SER A 37 13.36 3.29 1.22
N LEU A 38 12.66 4.33 1.66
CA LEU A 38 11.26 4.56 1.41
C LEU A 38 11.11 5.69 0.41
N PHE A 39 10.45 5.43 -0.71
CA PHE A 39 10.24 6.39 -1.79
C PHE A 39 8.78 6.84 -1.81
N ASP A 40 8.53 8.13 -1.58
CA ASP A 40 7.22 8.76 -1.78
C ASP A 40 7.20 9.41 -3.16
N THR A 41 6.35 8.91 -4.05
CA THR A 41 6.32 9.31 -5.45
C THR A 41 4.99 9.97 -5.80
N ALA A 42 5.06 11.05 -6.58
CA ALA A 42 3.86 11.75 -7.03
C ALA A 42 3.07 10.92 -8.04
N GLY A 43 1.75 10.83 -7.82
CA GLY A 43 0.83 10.14 -8.73
C GLY A 43 0.45 10.93 -9.99
N GLN A 44 0.89 12.17 -10.15
CA GLN A 44 0.57 13.00 -11.32
C GLN A 44 1.30 12.48 -12.56
N ASN A 45 0.64 12.52 -13.72
CA ASN A 45 1.21 12.05 -14.99
C ASN A 45 2.47 12.81 -15.39
N SER A 46 2.56 14.10 -15.06
CA SER A 46 3.77 14.92 -15.32
C SER A 46 5.04 14.39 -14.64
N TYR A 47 4.93 13.55 -13.62
CA TYR A 47 6.05 12.98 -12.88
C TYR A 47 6.31 11.50 -13.17
N GLU A 48 5.65 10.91 -14.18
CA GLU A 48 5.82 9.51 -14.56
C GLU A 48 7.28 9.15 -14.77
N GLN A 49 8.01 9.94 -15.56
CA GLN A 49 9.41 9.67 -15.88
C GLN A 49 10.30 9.64 -14.63
N ILE A 50 10.03 10.55 -13.67
CA ILE A 50 10.83 10.64 -12.44
C ILE A 50 10.54 9.45 -11.52
N ARG A 51 9.26 9.11 -11.28
CA ARG A 51 8.92 7.99 -10.41
C ARG A 51 9.37 6.64 -10.96
N CYS A 52 9.25 6.45 -12.29
CA CYS A 52 9.65 5.19 -12.92
C CYS A 52 11.16 4.90 -12.85
N LEU A 53 12.00 5.91 -12.64
CA LEU A 53 13.44 5.70 -12.43
C LEU A 53 13.75 4.91 -11.14
N SER A 54 12.88 5.00 -10.13
CA SER A 54 13.05 4.25 -8.87
C SER A 54 12.54 2.80 -8.94
N TYR A 55 11.70 2.47 -9.90
CA TYR A 55 10.99 1.18 -9.96
C TYR A 55 11.90 -0.04 -10.10
N PRO A 56 12.96 -0.04 -10.94
CA PRO A 56 13.86 -1.19 -11.07
C PRO A 56 14.63 -1.54 -9.79
N HIS A 57 14.71 -0.63 -8.84
CA HIS A 57 15.44 -0.81 -7.58
C HIS A 57 14.50 -1.13 -6.40
N ALA A 58 13.19 -1.13 -6.61
CA ALA A 58 12.22 -1.41 -5.56
C ALA A 58 12.12 -2.91 -5.28
N ASN A 59 12.11 -3.25 -4.00
CA ASN A 59 11.91 -4.64 -3.54
C ASN A 59 10.44 -4.94 -3.24
N VAL A 60 9.62 -3.91 -3.04
CA VAL A 60 8.17 -4.02 -2.80
C VAL A 60 7.49 -2.71 -3.19
N PHE A 61 6.24 -2.79 -3.66
CA PHE A 61 5.39 -1.64 -3.93
C PHE A 61 4.17 -1.62 -3.02
N LEU A 62 3.84 -0.42 -2.53
CA LEU A 62 2.57 -0.12 -1.88
C LEU A 62 1.70 0.68 -2.84
N VAL A 63 0.67 0.07 -3.39
CA VAL A 63 -0.29 0.74 -4.27
C VAL A 63 -1.47 1.18 -3.43
N CYS A 64 -1.60 2.49 -3.26
CA CYS A 64 -2.55 3.09 -2.33
C CYS A 64 -3.80 3.62 -3.04
N PHE A 65 -4.97 3.40 -2.44
CA PHE A 65 -6.24 3.98 -2.85
C PHE A 65 -7.00 4.53 -1.65
N SER A 66 -8.03 5.34 -1.89
CA SER A 66 -8.91 5.86 -0.84
C SER A 66 -10.12 4.94 -0.66
N LEU A 67 -10.37 4.46 0.56
CA LEU A 67 -11.54 3.63 0.88
C LEU A 67 -12.88 4.34 0.68
N VAL A 68 -12.87 5.66 0.62
CA VAL A 68 -14.07 6.48 0.37
C VAL A 68 -14.16 7.01 -1.07
N ASP A 69 -13.29 6.50 -1.97
CA ASP A 69 -13.32 6.85 -3.39
C ASP A 69 -12.95 5.65 -4.27
N LYS A 70 -13.97 4.98 -4.77
CA LYS A 70 -13.85 3.78 -5.62
C LYS A 70 -13.05 4.04 -6.92
N LYS A 71 -13.04 5.27 -7.44
CA LYS A 71 -12.26 5.61 -8.64
C LYS A 71 -10.76 5.44 -8.41
N THR A 72 -10.29 5.68 -7.19
CA THR A 72 -8.88 5.51 -6.86
C THR A 72 -8.47 4.04 -6.82
N LEU A 73 -9.36 3.12 -6.45
CA LEU A 73 -9.14 1.69 -6.55
C LEU A 73 -9.07 1.24 -8.02
N GLU A 74 -9.94 1.77 -8.87
CA GLU A 74 -9.89 1.49 -10.31
C GLU A 74 -8.58 1.99 -10.93
N SER A 75 -8.07 3.13 -10.50
CA SER A 75 -6.75 3.63 -10.92
C SER A 75 -5.61 2.68 -10.52
N CYS A 76 -5.71 1.97 -9.38
CA CYS A 76 -4.73 0.95 -9.01
C CYS A 76 -4.69 -0.19 -10.03
N ARG A 77 -5.86 -0.58 -10.53
CA ARG A 77 -6.04 -1.67 -11.49
C ARG A 77 -5.61 -1.29 -12.91
N THR A 78 -5.99 -0.10 -13.37
CA THR A 78 -5.85 0.31 -14.78
C THR A 78 -4.59 1.11 -15.07
N THR A 79 -3.99 1.73 -14.05
CA THR A 79 -2.84 2.63 -14.21
C THR A 79 -1.63 2.15 -13.42
N TRP A 80 -1.74 2.05 -12.08
CA TRP A 80 -0.57 1.86 -11.23
C TRP A 80 0.05 0.48 -11.36
N LEU A 81 -0.74 -0.57 -11.30
CA LEU A 81 -0.21 -1.92 -11.42
C LEU A 81 0.38 -2.20 -12.81
N PRO A 82 -0.27 -1.86 -13.93
CA PRO A 82 0.34 -2.00 -15.25
C PRO A 82 1.65 -1.22 -15.39
N GLU A 83 1.74 -0.01 -14.85
CA GLU A 83 2.97 0.78 -14.85
C GLU A 83 4.09 0.07 -14.05
N ILE A 84 3.79 -0.40 -12.85
CA ILE A 84 4.76 -1.14 -12.03
C ILE A 84 5.25 -2.39 -12.77
N ARG A 85 4.35 -3.18 -13.35
CA ARG A 85 4.71 -4.39 -14.09
C ARG A 85 5.58 -4.10 -15.31
N LYS A 86 5.32 -2.99 -15.98
CA LYS A 86 6.11 -2.54 -17.13
C LYS A 86 7.55 -2.18 -16.79
N TYR A 87 7.78 -1.51 -15.63
CA TYR A 87 9.10 -0.95 -15.31
C TYR A 87 9.86 -1.76 -14.24
N ALA A 88 9.18 -2.46 -13.35
CA ALA A 88 9.79 -3.27 -12.28
C ALA A 88 9.73 -4.78 -12.54
N GLY A 89 8.91 -5.22 -13.51
CA GLY A 89 8.72 -6.63 -13.84
C GLY A 89 7.60 -7.31 -13.03
N ASP A 90 7.29 -8.54 -13.43
CA ASP A 90 6.12 -9.26 -12.90
C ASP A 90 6.36 -9.89 -11.52
N ASN A 91 7.60 -10.10 -11.14
CA ASN A 91 7.95 -10.84 -9.92
C ASN A 91 8.06 -9.96 -8.67
N VAL A 92 8.05 -8.64 -8.81
CA VAL A 92 8.14 -7.75 -7.64
C VAL A 92 6.86 -7.81 -6.83
N PRO A 93 6.91 -8.00 -5.50
CA PRO A 93 5.73 -8.01 -4.66
C PRO A 93 5.05 -6.65 -4.65
N VAL A 94 3.73 -6.66 -4.79
CA VAL A 94 2.88 -5.49 -4.72
C VAL A 94 1.82 -5.71 -3.65
N MET A 95 1.65 -4.75 -2.75
CA MET A 95 0.60 -4.74 -1.75
C MET A 95 -0.44 -3.68 -2.08
N LEU A 96 -1.71 -4.00 -1.92
CA LEU A 96 -2.81 -3.05 -2.08
C LEU A 96 -3.16 -2.45 -0.72
N VAL A 97 -3.18 -1.11 -0.63
CA VAL A 97 -3.40 -0.39 0.63
C VAL A 97 -4.58 0.55 0.52
N GLY A 98 -5.67 0.23 1.24
CA GLY A 98 -6.81 1.13 1.42
C GLY A 98 -6.51 2.17 2.50
N THR A 99 -6.52 3.44 2.12
CA THR A 99 -6.25 4.57 3.02
C THR A 99 -7.54 5.24 3.49
N LYS A 100 -7.44 6.10 4.50
CA LYS A 100 -8.56 6.87 5.06
C LYS A 100 -9.66 5.98 5.68
N ASN A 101 -9.28 4.87 6.34
CA ASN A 101 -10.25 4.00 6.99
C ASN A 101 -11.00 4.68 8.16
N ASP A 102 -10.47 5.78 8.67
CA ASP A 102 -11.11 6.66 9.65
C ASP A 102 -12.40 7.33 9.13
N LEU A 103 -12.53 7.48 7.80
CA LEU A 103 -13.70 8.10 7.19
C LEU A 103 -14.85 7.11 6.90
N LEU A 104 -14.65 5.81 7.06
CA LEU A 104 -15.65 4.79 6.72
C LEU A 104 -16.92 4.90 7.56
N GLU A 105 -16.78 5.16 8.86
CA GLU A 105 -17.92 5.23 9.79
C GLU A 105 -18.85 6.41 9.51
N ASN A 106 -18.33 7.48 8.90
CA ASN A 106 -19.07 8.71 8.61
C ASN A 106 -19.44 8.88 7.12
N SER A 107 -19.13 7.86 6.30
CA SER A 107 -19.38 7.92 4.86
C SER A 107 -20.69 7.26 4.49
N GLU A 108 -21.71 8.05 4.19
CA GLU A 108 -22.95 7.62 3.50
C GLU A 108 -22.76 7.49 1.98
N SER A 109 -21.55 7.60 1.49
CA SER A 109 -21.23 7.67 0.07
C SER A 109 -21.37 6.30 -0.62
N GLN A 110 -22.02 6.26 -1.77
CA GLN A 110 -22.05 5.10 -2.67
C GLN A 110 -20.67 4.73 -3.24
N ASN A 111 -19.66 5.56 -3.00
CA ASN A 111 -18.28 5.39 -3.47
C ASN A 111 -17.37 4.66 -2.46
N VAL A 112 -17.91 4.22 -1.34
CA VAL A 112 -17.16 3.46 -0.34
C VAL A 112 -16.78 2.09 -0.89
N VAL A 113 -15.54 1.68 -0.62
CA VAL A 113 -15.01 0.37 -0.96
C VAL A 113 -15.08 -0.52 0.27
N SER A 114 -15.82 -1.63 0.19
CA SER A 114 -15.86 -2.62 1.26
C SER A 114 -14.55 -3.40 1.33
N GLU A 115 -14.26 -3.95 2.51
CA GLU A 115 -13.04 -4.74 2.72
C GLU A 115 -13.04 -6.01 1.84
N GLU A 116 -14.19 -6.69 1.75
CA GLU A 116 -14.33 -7.87 0.89
C GLU A 116 -14.06 -7.55 -0.58
N TYR A 117 -14.59 -6.41 -1.05
CA TYR A 117 -14.36 -5.98 -2.43
C TYR A 117 -12.90 -5.61 -2.69
N ALA A 118 -12.25 -4.92 -1.74
CA ALA A 118 -10.84 -4.60 -1.85
C ALA A 118 -9.95 -5.85 -1.85
N LYS A 119 -10.22 -6.83 -0.99
CA LYS A 119 -9.53 -8.13 -0.96
C LYS A 119 -9.70 -8.89 -2.27
N LYS A 120 -10.92 -8.92 -2.81
CA LYS A 120 -11.20 -9.55 -4.10
C LYS A 120 -10.40 -8.90 -5.23
N VAL A 121 -10.41 -7.57 -5.31
CA VAL A 121 -9.63 -6.83 -6.32
C VAL A 121 -8.14 -7.09 -6.15
N ALA A 122 -7.62 -7.08 -4.92
CA ALA A 122 -6.20 -7.38 -4.66
C ALA A 122 -5.79 -8.74 -5.22
N ALA A 123 -6.61 -9.78 -5.00
CA ALA A 123 -6.38 -11.12 -5.55
C ALA A 123 -6.47 -11.14 -7.09
N GLU A 124 -7.49 -10.49 -7.67
CA GLU A 124 -7.68 -10.42 -9.12
C GLU A 124 -6.50 -9.76 -9.86
N ILE A 125 -5.91 -8.71 -9.27
CA ILE A 125 -4.81 -7.98 -9.89
C ILE A 125 -3.43 -8.53 -9.49
N GLY A 126 -3.37 -9.61 -8.72
CA GLY A 126 -2.12 -10.27 -8.33
C GLY A 126 -1.31 -9.50 -7.29
N CYS A 127 -1.96 -8.75 -6.41
CA CYS A 127 -1.32 -8.20 -5.22
C CYS A 127 -1.09 -9.31 -4.19
N LEU A 128 0.06 -9.23 -3.50
CA LEU A 128 0.45 -10.20 -2.48
C LEU A 128 -0.52 -10.18 -1.28
N LYS A 129 -0.94 -9.00 -0.85
CA LYS A 129 -1.83 -8.82 0.31
C LYS A 129 -2.57 -7.48 0.23
N TYR A 130 -3.71 -7.39 0.92
CA TYR A 130 -4.46 -6.16 1.12
C TYR A 130 -4.39 -5.70 2.57
N PHE A 131 -4.25 -4.41 2.78
CA PHE A 131 -4.31 -3.76 4.09
C PHE A 131 -5.18 -2.52 4.05
N SER A 132 -5.74 -2.16 5.22
CA SER A 132 -6.40 -0.87 5.41
C SER A 132 -5.73 -0.07 6.51
N CYS A 133 -5.62 1.24 6.33
CA CYS A 133 -5.01 2.12 7.32
C CYS A 133 -5.54 3.56 7.26
N SER A 134 -5.20 4.32 8.29
CA SER A 134 -5.38 5.78 8.34
C SER A 134 -4.06 6.46 8.72
N ALA A 135 -3.67 7.43 7.90
CA ALA A 135 -2.56 8.32 8.24
C ALA A 135 -2.94 9.29 9.36
N LEU A 136 -4.22 9.64 9.50
CA LEU A 136 -4.73 10.55 10.52
C LEU A 136 -4.71 9.91 11.91
N THR A 137 -5.30 8.72 12.03
CA THR A 137 -5.44 8.03 13.33
C THR A 137 -4.31 7.05 13.61
N HIS A 138 -3.43 6.80 12.64
CA HIS A 138 -2.35 5.80 12.66
C HIS A 138 -2.84 4.33 12.75
N LYS A 139 -4.17 4.10 12.71
CA LYS A 139 -4.75 2.76 12.71
C LYS A 139 -4.28 1.96 11.49
N GLY A 140 -3.74 0.77 11.71
CA GLY A 140 -3.23 -0.12 10.67
C GLY A 140 -1.90 0.32 10.02
N LEU A 141 -1.42 1.54 10.28
CA LEU A 141 -0.26 2.12 9.61
C LEU A 141 1.02 1.31 9.85
N LYS A 142 1.29 0.97 11.11
CA LYS A 142 2.48 0.18 11.47
C LYS A 142 2.47 -1.19 10.77
N LEU A 143 1.32 -1.86 10.75
CA LEU A 143 1.18 -3.17 10.11
C LEU A 143 1.49 -3.11 8.60
N VAL A 144 1.01 -2.10 7.89
CA VAL A 144 1.32 -1.91 6.46
C VAL A 144 2.82 -1.89 6.22
N PHE A 145 3.57 -1.11 7.00
CA PHE A 145 5.01 -0.98 6.81
C PHE A 145 5.77 -2.22 7.27
N ASP A 146 5.44 -2.81 8.43
CA ASP A 146 6.08 -4.02 8.92
C ASP A 146 5.95 -5.17 7.89
N GLU A 147 4.75 -5.40 7.38
CA GLU A 147 4.49 -6.42 6.37
C GLU A 147 5.19 -6.11 5.04
N SER A 148 5.26 -4.84 4.65
CA SER A 148 5.99 -4.45 3.44
C SER A 148 7.50 -4.71 3.57
N PHE A 149 8.08 -4.50 4.74
CA PHE A 149 9.49 -4.79 4.99
C PHE A 149 9.76 -6.29 4.91
N LEU A 150 8.88 -7.11 5.48
CA LEU A 150 8.98 -8.57 5.37
C LEU A 150 8.91 -9.02 3.91
N ALA A 151 7.98 -8.49 3.12
CA ALA A 151 7.89 -8.79 1.69
C ALA A 151 9.15 -8.34 0.93
N GLY A 152 9.67 -7.16 1.24
CA GLY A 152 10.85 -6.60 0.60
C GLY A 152 12.14 -7.40 0.85
N VAL A 153 12.25 -8.09 1.99
CA VAL A 153 13.39 -9.00 2.30
C VAL A 153 13.14 -10.44 1.84
N GLY A 154 12.01 -10.71 1.19
CA GLY A 154 11.71 -12.02 0.62
C GLY A 154 11.17 -13.05 1.63
N VAL A 155 10.66 -12.61 2.77
CA VAL A 155 9.94 -13.50 3.70
C VAL A 155 8.64 -13.95 3.04
N LYS A 156 8.42 -15.27 2.98
CA LYS A 156 7.15 -15.83 2.47
C LYS A 156 6.10 -15.66 3.55
N PHE A 157 4.95 -15.09 3.17
CA PHE A 157 3.77 -15.05 4.03
C PHE A 157 3.12 -16.44 4.01
N GLU A 158 2.78 -16.97 5.20
CA GLU A 158 1.87 -18.11 5.29
C GLU A 158 0.49 -17.66 4.83
N GLU A 159 -0.12 -18.42 3.91
CA GLU A 159 -1.52 -18.22 3.55
C GLU A 159 -2.35 -18.48 4.80
N GLU A 160 -3.21 -17.54 5.18
CA GLU A 160 -4.19 -17.79 6.24
C GLU A 160 -5.00 -19.03 5.82
N PRO A 161 -5.10 -20.06 6.68
CA PRO A 161 -5.92 -21.23 6.35
C PRO A 161 -7.34 -20.75 6.07
N PRO A 162 -8.03 -21.29 5.06
CA PRO A 162 -9.40 -20.92 4.76
C PRO A 162 -10.22 -21.09 6.04
N ASN A 163 -10.94 -20.05 6.44
CA ASN A 163 -11.82 -20.09 7.60
C ASN A 163 -12.64 -21.39 7.53
N PRO A 164 -12.58 -22.25 8.55
CA PRO A 164 -13.41 -23.45 8.53
C PRO A 164 -14.86 -22.98 8.50
N CYS A 165 -15.51 -23.24 7.35
CA CYS A 165 -16.95 -23.06 7.24
C CYS A 165 -17.58 -23.79 8.41
N CYS A 166 -18.30 -23.09 9.29
CA CYS A 166 -19.11 -23.70 10.32
C CYS A 166 -20.06 -24.69 9.66
N THR A 167 -19.73 -25.95 9.73
CA THR A 167 -20.68 -27.02 9.43
C THR A 167 -21.68 -27.02 10.57
N ILE A 168 -22.84 -26.43 10.35
CA ILE A 168 -24.00 -26.59 11.23
C ILE A 168 -24.48 -28.02 10.99
N LEU A 169 -24.30 -28.83 12.01
CA LEU A 169 -25.01 -30.11 12.13
C LEU A 169 -26.44 -29.86 12.58
#